data_68b58f399d377199fcd110e32540c32d
#
_entry.id   68b58f399d377199fcd110e32540c32d
#
_cell.length_a   1.000
_cell.length_b   1.000
_cell.length_c   1.000
_cell.angle_alpha   90.00
_cell.angle_beta   90.00
_cell.angle_gamma   90.00
#
_symmetry.space_group_name_H-M   'P 1'
#
loop_
_entity.id
_entity.type
_entity.pdbx_description
1 polymer ?
#
loop_
_entity_poly.entity_id
_entity_poly.type
_entity_poly.pdbx_seq_one_letter_code
_entity_poly.pdbx_strand_id
1 'polypeptide(L)'
;YNSVTEQLYGPDEVSGMEWGLIDDPTDQYNGASKSGGIYTANTWPNEQAVTDGMPKNASFRYTKNQYENNDRHIDYGFTLPNGTYTVEMSFSDPWSCSKNPSVYANYGKADQTLIAENCPTDGTTVKGTVKVTDGKLTLNFRSADKAINVNYILIRFGDSERYSVVGKRGDVDLDGKGTATDAAKLLDYLLTKKTMTWEQAYAADIQSDLSLDSRDLSVLKRQK
;
A
#
# COMPACT_ATOMS: atom_id res chain seq x y z
N TYR A 1 -3.87 -1.29 -4.53
CA TYR A 1 -4.60 -0.15 -4.02
C TYR A 1 -4.07 1.14 -4.65
N ASN A 2 -4.92 1.85 -5.35
CA ASN A 2 -4.63 3.15 -5.94
C ASN A 2 -5.48 4.21 -5.24
N SER A 3 -5.31 4.38 -3.95
CA SER A 3 -5.97 5.46 -3.27
C SER A 3 -5.01 6.60 -3.05
N VAL A 4 -5.41 7.80 -3.41
CA VAL A 4 -4.71 9.05 -3.08
C VAL A 4 -5.13 9.58 -1.72
N THR A 5 -6.23 9.06 -1.17
CA THR A 5 -6.77 9.44 0.13
C THR A 5 -6.67 8.26 1.10
N GLU A 6 -6.31 8.57 2.33
CA GLU A 6 -6.34 7.58 3.41
C GLU A 6 -7.78 7.25 3.83
N GLN A 7 -7.99 6.03 4.27
CA GLN A 7 -9.24 5.58 4.90
C GLN A 7 -8.94 4.82 6.20
N LEU A 8 -9.93 4.70 7.08
CA LEU A 8 -9.89 3.75 8.18
C LEU A 8 -9.95 2.32 7.64
N TYR A 9 -9.37 1.36 8.38
CA TYR A 9 -9.40 -0.04 7.97
C TYR A 9 -10.83 -0.51 7.73
N GLY A 10 -11.08 -0.97 6.54
CA GLY A 10 -12.38 -1.43 6.07
C GLY A 10 -12.37 -1.68 4.56
N PRO A 11 -13.53 -2.00 3.99
CA PRO A 11 -13.64 -2.29 2.58
C PRO A 11 -13.31 -1.07 1.72
N ASP A 12 -12.56 -1.32 0.66
CA ASP A 12 -12.32 -0.37 -0.41
C ASP A 12 -13.40 -0.57 -1.49
N GLU A 13 -14.14 0.47 -1.78
CA GLU A 13 -15.26 0.44 -2.75
C GLU A 13 -14.80 0.06 -4.17
N VAL A 14 -13.54 0.35 -4.52
CA VAL A 14 -13.00 0.10 -5.85
C VAL A 14 -12.50 -1.34 -5.99
N SER A 15 -11.66 -1.79 -5.06
CA SER A 15 -11.04 -3.12 -5.14
C SER A 15 -11.84 -4.23 -4.46
N GLY A 16 -12.76 -3.87 -3.55
CA GLY A 16 -13.48 -4.81 -2.69
C GLY A 16 -12.62 -5.49 -1.64
N MET A 17 -11.34 -5.13 -1.55
CA MET A 17 -10.42 -5.60 -0.50
C MET A 17 -10.47 -4.67 0.71
N GLU A 18 -10.05 -5.15 1.86
CA GLU A 18 -9.98 -4.32 3.06
C GLU A 18 -8.57 -3.75 3.23
N TRP A 19 -8.50 -2.45 3.49
CA TRP A 19 -7.26 -1.78 3.86
C TRP A 19 -7.54 -0.51 4.65
N GLY A 20 -6.51 0.07 5.25
CA GLY A 20 -6.58 1.39 5.85
C GLY A 20 -5.83 1.51 7.17
N LEU A 21 -5.95 2.71 7.76
CA LEU A 21 -5.40 3.04 9.06
C LEU A 21 -6.14 2.28 10.15
N ILE A 22 -5.39 1.56 10.99
CA ILE A 22 -5.95 0.87 12.16
C ILE A 22 -6.12 1.92 13.26
N ASP A 23 -7.35 2.11 13.74
CA ASP A 23 -7.62 2.99 14.87
C ASP A 23 -7.28 2.33 16.20
N ASP A 24 -6.64 3.05 17.08
CA ASP A 24 -6.47 2.68 18.48
C ASP A 24 -7.16 3.72 19.39
N PRO A 25 -8.44 3.51 19.69
CA PRO A 25 -9.20 4.46 20.51
C PRO A 25 -8.73 4.49 21.97
N THR A 26 -7.94 3.51 22.41
CA THR A 26 -7.46 3.39 23.80
C THR A 26 -6.16 4.16 24.02
N ASP A 27 -5.37 4.40 22.99
CA ASP A 27 -4.12 5.13 23.07
C ASP A 27 -4.39 6.64 22.89
N GLN A 28 -3.94 7.45 23.83
CA GLN A 28 -4.13 8.89 23.78
C GLN A 28 -3.27 9.62 22.74
N TYR A 29 -2.28 8.95 22.16
CA TYR A 29 -1.29 9.53 21.24
C TYR A 29 -1.37 8.96 19.84
N ASN A 30 -1.90 7.77 19.67
CA ASN A 30 -1.89 7.01 18.43
C ASN A 30 -3.32 6.68 17.98
N GLY A 31 -3.45 6.14 16.77
CA GLY A 31 -4.74 5.82 16.15
C GLY A 31 -5.36 6.99 15.38
N ALA A 32 -6.39 6.72 14.61
CA ALA A 32 -7.01 7.65 13.67
C ALA A 32 -7.60 8.88 14.35
N SER A 33 -8.29 8.69 15.48
CA SER A 33 -8.93 9.77 16.24
C SER A 33 -7.96 10.63 17.04
N LYS A 34 -6.75 10.15 17.24
CA LYS A 34 -5.70 10.81 18.06
C LYS A 34 -4.51 11.25 17.21
N SER A 35 -4.40 10.81 16.00
CA SER A 35 -3.35 11.26 15.08
C SER A 35 -3.60 12.71 14.68
N GLY A 36 -2.55 13.38 14.23
CA GLY A 36 -2.64 14.77 13.80
C GLY A 36 -3.33 14.98 12.46
N GLY A 37 -3.70 13.92 11.73
CA GLY A 37 -4.32 14.04 10.42
C GLY A 37 -3.33 13.99 9.25
N ILE A 38 -3.77 14.42 8.08
CA ILE A 38 -2.96 14.51 6.88
C ILE A 38 -2.62 15.98 6.61
N TYR A 39 -1.33 16.27 6.44
CA TYR A 39 -0.85 17.60 6.05
C TYR A 39 -0.17 17.57 4.69
N THR A 40 -0.25 18.69 4.00
CA THR A 40 0.67 19.00 2.92
C THR A 40 1.81 19.89 3.44
N ALA A 41 3.04 19.61 3.03
CA ALA A 41 4.24 20.26 3.54
C ALA A 41 4.22 21.81 3.41
N ASN A 42 3.45 22.34 2.45
CA ASN A 42 3.39 23.78 2.15
C ASN A 42 2.18 24.50 2.78
N THR A 43 1.35 23.81 3.54
CA THR A 43 0.05 24.37 3.97
C THR A 43 -0.16 24.39 5.47
N TRP A 44 0.91 24.11 6.24
CA TRP A 44 0.81 24.27 7.69
C TRP A 44 0.38 25.71 8.06
N PRO A 45 -0.56 25.89 8.97
CA PRO A 45 -1.21 24.91 9.84
C PRO A 45 -2.51 24.28 9.28
N ASN A 46 -2.82 24.50 8.03
CA ASN A 46 -4.11 24.08 7.45
C ASN A 46 -4.01 22.67 6.85
N GLU A 47 -4.89 21.79 7.29
CA GLU A 47 -5.10 20.50 6.64
C GLU A 47 -5.69 20.71 5.24
N GLN A 48 -5.13 20.06 4.25
CA GLN A 48 -5.67 20.02 2.91
C GLN A 48 -5.96 18.59 2.48
N ALA A 49 -7.04 18.43 1.75
CA ALA A 49 -7.37 17.15 1.13
C ALA A 49 -6.26 16.76 0.13
N VAL A 50 -5.87 15.50 0.17
CA VAL A 50 -5.01 14.92 -0.87
C VAL A 50 -5.82 14.78 -2.14
N THR A 51 -5.29 15.24 -3.25
CA THR A 51 -5.95 15.19 -4.55
C THR A 51 -5.13 14.40 -5.56
N ASP A 52 -5.78 13.89 -6.59
CA ASP A 52 -5.11 13.23 -7.70
C ASP A 52 -4.03 14.12 -8.32
N GLY A 53 -2.90 13.50 -8.66
CA GLY A 53 -1.77 14.20 -9.27
C GLY A 53 -0.81 14.86 -8.29
N MET A 54 -1.07 14.84 -6.98
CA MET A 54 -0.08 15.30 -6.01
C MET A 54 1.17 14.40 -6.03
N PRO A 55 2.37 15.00 -5.92
CA PRO A 55 3.59 14.21 -5.68
C PRO A 55 3.44 13.35 -4.44
N LYS A 56 3.99 12.13 -4.47
CA LYS A 56 3.87 11.15 -3.37
C LYS A 56 4.29 11.67 -1.99
N ASN A 57 5.21 12.62 -1.94
CA ASN A 57 5.74 13.23 -0.69
C ASN A 57 5.16 14.62 -0.40
N ALA A 58 4.12 15.05 -1.12
CA ALA A 58 3.51 16.35 -0.87
C ALA A 58 2.64 16.34 0.40
N SER A 59 2.21 15.19 0.85
CA SER A 59 1.40 15.01 2.05
C SER A 59 1.96 13.92 2.95
N PHE A 60 1.56 13.93 4.20
CA PHE A 60 1.94 12.90 5.17
C PHE A 60 0.91 12.75 6.29
N ARG A 61 0.80 11.52 6.78
CA ARG A 61 0.16 11.21 8.06
C ARG A 61 1.19 11.37 9.16
N TYR A 62 0.82 11.98 10.28
CA TYR A 62 1.71 12.13 11.42
C TYR A 62 1.01 11.77 12.74
N THR A 63 1.83 11.42 13.75
CA THR A 63 1.35 11.21 15.12
C THR A 63 1.25 12.54 15.86
N LYS A 64 0.26 12.66 16.74
CA LYS A 64 0.05 13.84 17.59
C LYS A 64 1.10 13.95 18.71
N ASN A 65 1.24 15.14 19.28
CA ASN A 65 2.12 15.41 20.44
C ASN A 65 3.58 14.98 20.22
N GLN A 66 4.16 15.47 19.17
CA GLN A 66 5.53 15.21 18.71
C GLN A 66 6.65 15.52 19.71
N TYR A 67 6.36 16.26 20.78
CA TYR A 67 7.34 16.68 21.78
C TYR A 67 7.36 15.82 23.04
N GLU A 68 6.48 14.84 23.15
CA GLU A 68 6.43 13.96 24.30
C GLU A 68 7.19 12.65 24.02
N ASN A 69 7.98 12.19 24.99
CA ASN A 69 8.69 10.91 24.95
C ASN A 69 7.70 9.77 25.20
N ASN A 70 6.98 9.35 24.18
CA ASN A 70 6.07 8.22 24.24
C ASN A 70 6.33 7.31 23.04
N ASP A 71 6.05 6.04 23.21
CA ASP A 71 6.09 5.07 22.11
C ASP A 71 5.05 5.48 21.05
N ARG A 72 5.55 5.94 19.90
CA ARG A 72 4.70 6.42 18.81
C ARG A 72 4.54 5.32 17.77
N HIS A 73 3.32 5.16 17.32
CA HIS A 73 3.04 4.23 16.26
C HIS A 73 1.96 4.71 15.29
N ILE A 74 2.07 4.24 14.05
CA ILE A 74 1.05 4.31 13.02
C ILE A 74 0.93 2.89 12.46
N ASP A 75 -0.28 2.39 12.35
CA ASP A 75 -0.56 1.04 11.90
C ASP A 75 -1.54 1.03 10.74
N TYR A 76 -1.17 0.34 9.65
CA TYR A 76 -2.05 0.10 8.52
C TYR A 76 -2.29 -1.39 8.34
N GLY A 77 -3.54 -1.75 8.07
CA GLY A 77 -3.96 -3.09 7.72
C GLY A 77 -4.22 -3.23 6.23
N PHE A 78 -3.95 -4.41 5.69
CA PHE A 78 -4.22 -4.77 4.30
C PHE A 78 -4.66 -6.22 4.23
N THR A 79 -5.75 -6.49 3.50
CA THR A 79 -6.08 -7.84 3.06
C THR A 79 -5.41 -8.07 1.72
N LEU A 80 -4.49 -9.02 1.65
CA LEU A 80 -3.69 -9.30 0.46
C LEU A 80 -3.65 -10.80 0.19
N PRO A 81 -3.65 -11.25 -1.06
CA PRO A 81 -3.37 -12.65 -1.38
C PRO A 81 -2.05 -13.12 -0.78
N ASN A 82 -1.95 -14.41 -0.50
CA ASN A 82 -0.68 -14.98 -0.04
C ASN A 82 0.39 -14.81 -1.11
N GLY A 83 1.58 -14.40 -0.69
CA GLY A 83 2.69 -14.14 -1.60
C GLY A 83 3.79 -13.28 -1.00
N THR A 84 4.78 -12.97 -1.81
CA THR A 84 5.87 -12.07 -1.44
C THR A 84 5.61 -10.70 -2.06
N TYR A 85 5.76 -9.66 -1.26
CA TYR A 85 5.49 -8.28 -1.65
C TYR A 85 6.70 -7.39 -1.40
N THR A 86 6.93 -6.44 -2.29
CA THR A 86 7.79 -5.29 -2.03
C THR A 86 6.94 -4.17 -1.44
N VAL A 87 7.39 -3.63 -0.32
CA VAL A 87 6.83 -2.44 0.31
C VAL A 87 7.80 -1.29 0.10
N GLU A 88 7.31 -0.23 -0.53
CA GLU A 88 8.05 1.01 -0.76
C GLU A 88 7.37 2.13 0.04
N MET A 89 8.15 2.92 0.75
CA MET A 89 7.66 3.95 1.66
C MET A 89 8.56 5.17 1.62
N SER A 90 8.06 6.31 2.06
CA SER A 90 8.86 7.51 2.29
C SER A 90 8.40 8.22 3.54
N PHE A 91 9.35 8.88 4.19
CA PHE A 91 9.18 9.66 5.40
C PHE A 91 9.82 11.02 5.16
N SER A 92 9.03 12.08 5.17
CA SER A 92 9.53 13.44 5.03
C SER A 92 9.07 14.27 6.21
N ASP A 93 10.01 14.92 6.87
CA ASP A 93 9.73 15.78 8.00
C ASP A 93 10.21 17.21 7.74
N PRO A 94 9.36 18.05 7.19
CA PRO A 94 9.73 19.43 6.88
C PRO A 94 9.99 20.30 8.12
N TRP A 95 9.65 19.82 9.33
CA TRP A 95 9.79 20.58 10.57
C TRP A 95 10.88 20.04 11.49
N SER A 96 11.57 18.98 11.11
CA SER A 96 12.58 18.31 11.94
C SER A 96 12.07 17.85 13.32
N CYS A 97 10.80 17.48 13.38
CA CYS A 97 10.10 17.04 14.60
C CYS A 97 10.04 15.52 14.74
N SER A 98 10.21 14.79 13.65
CA SER A 98 10.15 13.33 13.66
C SER A 98 11.52 12.70 13.85
N LYS A 99 11.50 11.44 14.22
CA LYS A 99 12.67 10.56 14.27
C LYS A 99 12.55 9.48 13.21
N ASN A 100 13.68 8.94 12.88
CA ASN A 100 13.81 7.84 11.95
C ASN A 100 12.97 6.63 12.42
N PRO A 101 11.80 6.38 11.86
CA PRO A 101 10.97 5.27 12.29
C PRO A 101 11.57 3.95 11.83
N SER A 102 11.25 2.88 12.56
CA SER A 102 11.42 1.52 12.07
C SER A 102 10.08 0.97 11.60
N VAL A 103 10.10 0.13 10.58
CA VAL A 103 8.91 -0.44 9.97
C VAL A 103 8.91 -1.94 10.11
N TYR A 104 7.83 -2.45 10.63
CA TYR A 104 7.61 -3.88 10.82
C TYR A 104 6.40 -4.36 10.03
N ALA A 105 6.43 -5.61 9.60
CA ALA A 105 5.23 -6.36 9.29
C ALA A 105 4.79 -7.12 10.54
N ASN A 106 3.50 -7.11 10.82
CA ASN A 106 2.86 -7.90 11.86
C ASN A 106 3.49 -7.73 13.26
N TYR A 107 3.78 -6.50 13.64
CA TYR A 107 4.40 -6.15 14.92
C TYR A 107 3.65 -6.79 16.11
N GLY A 108 4.41 -7.40 17.03
CA GLY A 108 3.87 -8.08 18.21
C GLY A 108 3.27 -9.46 17.94
N LYS A 109 3.27 -9.94 16.69
CA LYS A 109 2.82 -11.29 16.32
C LYS A 109 3.99 -12.25 16.13
N ALA A 110 3.70 -13.56 16.08
CA ALA A 110 4.72 -14.61 15.93
C ALA A 110 5.48 -14.54 14.58
N ASP A 111 4.86 -13.96 13.56
CA ASP A 111 5.40 -13.76 12.22
C ASP A 111 5.90 -12.32 11.99
N GLN A 112 6.18 -11.58 13.06
CA GLN A 112 6.76 -10.25 12.97
C GLN A 112 8.05 -10.26 12.14
N THR A 113 8.14 -9.32 11.21
CA THR A 113 9.32 -9.13 10.38
C THR A 113 9.72 -7.66 10.37
N LEU A 114 10.99 -7.36 10.60
CA LEU A 114 11.54 -6.03 10.39
C LEU A 114 11.70 -5.79 8.89
N ILE A 115 11.01 -4.79 8.35
CA ILE A 115 11.07 -4.41 6.93
C ILE A 115 12.19 -3.40 6.70
N ALA A 116 12.28 -2.39 7.55
CA ALA A 116 13.29 -1.35 7.47
C ALA A 116 13.53 -0.76 8.87
N GLU A 117 14.78 -0.39 9.15
CA GLU A 117 15.20 0.18 10.43
C GLU A 117 15.77 1.58 10.24
N ASN A 118 15.50 2.47 11.19
CA ASN A 118 16.03 3.83 11.20
C ASN A 118 15.84 4.57 9.88
N CYS A 119 14.62 4.51 9.34
CA CYS A 119 14.30 5.09 8.04
C CYS A 119 14.61 6.60 8.01
N PRO A 120 15.28 7.11 6.96
CA PRO A 120 15.57 8.53 6.84
C PRO A 120 14.28 9.35 6.71
N THR A 121 14.31 10.58 7.21
CA THR A 121 13.16 11.50 7.20
C THR A 121 13.35 12.69 6.25
N ASP A 122 14.15 12.49 5.23
CA ASP A 122 14.48 13.47 4.19
C ASP A 122 13.68 13.29 2.89
N GLY A 123 12.71 12.36 2.89
CA GLY A 123 11.93 12.02 1.71
C GLY A 123 12.54 10.91 0.84
N THR A 124 13.68 10.36 1.22
CA THR A 124 14.29 9.22 0.53
C THR A 124 13.34 8.01 0.55
N THR A 125 13.27 7.32 -0.57
CA THR A 125 12.48 6.09 -0.69
C THR A 125 13.15 4.94 0.04
N VAL A 126 12.41 4.30 0.94
CA VAL A 126 12.80 3.07 1.65
C VAL A 126 12.04 1.89 1.07
N LYS A 127 12.70 0.76 0.89
CA LYS A 127 12.11 -0.47 0.36
C LYS A 127 12.46 -1.66 1.22
N GLY A 128 11.53 -2.60 1.32
CA GLY A 128 11.74 -3.88 1.93
C GLY A 128 10.78 -4.93 1.39
N THR A 129 11.01 -6.18 1.75
CA THR A 129 10.21 -7.32 1.29
C THR A 129 9.48 -7.94 2.46
N VAL A 130 8.23 -8.35 2.24
CA VAL A 130 7.41 -9.05 3.23
C VAL A 130 6.70 -10.23 2.59
N LYS A 131 6.52 -11.31 3.36
CA LYS A 131 5.75 -12.48 2.95
C LYS A 131 4.41 -12.49 3.66
N VAL A 132 3.32 -12.59 2.90
CA VAL A 132 1.96 -12.78 3.40
C VAL A 132 1.59 -14.25 3.28
N THR A 133 1.09 -14.86 4.34
CA THR A 133 0.77 -16.29 4.41
C THR A 133 -0.66 -16.60 4.86
N ASP A 134 -1.35 -15.61 5.44
CA ASP A 134 -2.69 -15.76 6.02
C ASP A 134 -3.72 -14.79 5.41
N GLY A 135 -3.36 -14.17 4.28
CA GLY A 135 -4.22 -13.19 3.61
C GLY A 135 -4.22 -11.80 4.23
N LYS A 136 -3.39 -11.54 5.25
CA LYS A 136 -3.36 -10.28 5.99
C LYS A 136 -1.94 -9.76 6.15
N LEU A 137 -1.79 -8.46 6.07
CA LEU A 137 -0.57 -7.74 6.36
C LEU A 137 -0.90 -6.54 7.25
N THR A 138 -0.19 -6.37 8.35
CA THR A 138 -0.14 -5.08 9.02
C THR A 138 1.24 -4.46 8.82
N LEU A 139 1.28 -3.19 8.43
CA LEU A 139 2.49 -2.39 8.40
C LEU A 139 2.49 -1.49 9.63
N ASN A 140 3.53 -1.62 10.41
CA ASN A 140 3.61 -1.03 11.74
C ASN A 140 4.83 -0.11 11.80
N PHE A 141 4.60 1.18 11.85
CA PHE A 141 5.61 2.23 11.97
C PHE A 141 5.82 2.52 13.44
N ARG A 142 7.05 2.49 13.90
CA ARG A 142 7.42 2.63 15.32
C ARG A 142 8.53 3.65 15.50
N SER A 143 8.38 4.51 16.50
CA SER A 143 9.42 5.42 16.97
C SER A 143 9.37 5.53 18.49
N ALA A 144 10.51 5.39 19.15
CA ALA A 144 10.58 5.34 20.60
C ALA A 144 10.41 6.70 21.28
N ASP A 145 10.71 7.80 20.59
CA ASP A 145 10.87 9.08 21.27
C ASP A 145 10.28 10.32 20.55
N LYS A 146 9.83 10.20 19.29
CA LYS A 146 9.31 11.35 18.55
C LYS A 146 8.20 10.96 17.57
N ALA A 147 7.61 11.99 16.96
CA ALA A 147 6.59 11.83 15.95
C ALA A 147 7.05 10.98 14.75
N ILE A 148 6.11 10.37 14.11
CA ILE A 148 6.28 9.64 12.85
C ILE A 148 5.52 10.41 11.77
N ASN A 149 6.15 10.62 10.63
CA ASN A 149 5.52 11.15 9.42
C ASN A 149 5.62 10.11 8.31
N VAL A 150 4.49 9.64 7.79
CA VAL A 150 4.42 8.68 6.68
C VAL A 150 3.81 9.39 5.47
N ASN A 151 4.58 9.52 4.38
CA ASN A 151 4.13 10.18 3.16
C ASN A 151 3.29 9.26 2.27
N TYR A 152 3.81 8.09 1.98
CA TYR A 152 3.11 7.10 1.18
C TYR A 152 3.55 5.68 1.53
N ILE A 153 2.69 4.75 1.18
CA ILE A 153 2.94 3.32 1.20
C ILE A 153 2.57 2.79 -0.18
N LEU A 154 3.47 2.05 -0.81
CA LEU A 154 3.25 1.39 -2.07
C LEU A 154 3.60 -0.09 -1.93
N ILE A 155 2.62 -0.96 -2.09
CA ILE A 155 2.78 -2.40 -1.98
C ILE A 155 2.66 -3.01 -3.37
N ARG A 156 3.69 -3.75 -3.78
CA ARG A 156 3.71 -4.46 -5.07
C ARG A 156 3.93 -5.93 -4.83
N PHE A 157 3.30 -6.77 -5.63
CA PHE A 157 3.55 -8.19 -5.63
C PHE A 157 4.95 -8.48 -6.21
N GLY A 158 5.72 -9.36 -5.56
CA GLY A 158 7.09 -9.68 -5.91
C GLY A 158 8.15 -8.97 -5.06
N ASP A 159 9.40 -9.44 -5.16
CA ASP A 159 10.53 -8.81 -4.47
C ASP A 159 11.06 -7.56 -5.20
N SER A 160 11.92 -6.79 -4.55
CA SER A 160 12.38 -5.49 -5.04
C SER A 160 13.24 -5.55 -6.31
N GLU A 161 13.78 -6.70 -6.66
CA GLU A 161 14.73 -6.83 -7.77
C GLU A 161 14.15 -7.55 -8.98
N ARG A 162 13.11 -8.32 -8.78
CA ARG A 162 12.43 -9.06 -9.85
C ARG A 162 10.93 -8.98 -9.64
N TYR A 163 10.26 -8.31 -10.55
CA TYR A 163 8.92 -8.74 -10.90
C TYR A 163 9.03 -10.13 -11.53
N SER A 164 9.32 -11.12 -10.72
CA SER A 164 9.08 -12.49 -11.12
C SER A 164 7.58 -12.65 -11.11
N VAL A 165 7.02 -12.22 -12.20
CA VAL A 165 5.63 -12.38 -12.53
C VAL A 165 5.33 -13.86 -12.39
N VAL A 166 4.57 -14.21 -11.36
CA VAL A 166 3.82 -15.43 -11.36
C VAL A 166 2.69 -15.20 -12.35
N GLY A 167 2.96 -15.51 -13.60
CA GLY A 167 2.07 -15.25 -14.72
C GLY A 167 2.68 -14.25 -15.70
N LYS A 168 2.81 -14.67 -16.94
CA LYS A 168 3.17 -13.81 -18.06
C LYS A 168 2.02 -12.84 -18.28
N ARG A 169 2.29 -11.54 -18.43
CA ARG A 169 1.24 -10.61 -18.84
C ARG A 169 0.57 -11.11 -20.12
N GLY A 170 -0.74 -11.19 -20.09
CA GLY A 170 -1.53 -11.78 -21.15
C GLY A 170 -1.90 -13.25 -20.95
N ASP A 171 -1.40 -13.89 -19.90
CA ASP A 171 -1.72 -15.27 -19.51
C ASP A 171 -2.73 -15.24 -18.36
N VAL A 172 -3.97 -14.89 -18.67
CA VAL A 172 -5.03 -14.62 -17.67
C VAL A 172 -5.59 -15.92 -17.07
N ASP A 173 -5.50 -17.03 -17.78
CA ASP A 173 -5.92 -18.34 -17.28
C ASP A 173 -4.80 -19.12 -16.59
N LEU A 174 -3.56 -18.58 -16.65
CA LEU A 174 -2.35 -19.11 -15.99
C LEU A 174 -1.91 -20.46 -16.55
N ASP A 175 -2.15 -20.71 -17.84
CA ASP A 175 -1.73 -21.94 -18.53
C ASP A 175 -0.31 -21.85 -19.11
N GLY A 176 0.37 -20.70 -18.95
CA GLY A 176 1.71 -20.43 -19.45
C GLY A 176 1.74 -19.85 -20.87
N LYS A 177 0.58 -19.58 -21.49
CA LYS A 177 0.46 -19.11 -22.87
C LYS A 177 -0.47 -17.91 -22.95
N GLY A 178 -0.17 -16.93 -23.79
CA GLY A 178 -1.09 -15.87 -24.15
C GLY A 178 -1.92 -16.26 -25.34
N THR A 179 -3.20 -16.53 -25.15
CA THR A 179 -4.11 -17.08 -26.19
C THR A 179 -5.47 -16.37 -26.18
N ALA A 180 -6.37 -16.81 -27.05
CA ALA A 180 -7.74 -16.24 -27.08
C ALA A 180 -8.56 -16.59 -25.83
N THR A 181 -8.18 -17.64 -25.08
CA THR A 181 -8.85 -18.02 -23.83
C THR A 181 -8.64 -16.98 -22.74
N ASP A 182 -7.48 -16.32 -22.72
CA ASP A 182 -7.16 -15.23 -21.80
C ASP A 182 -8.06 -14.03 -22.02
N ALA A 183 -8.25 -13.64 -23.29
CA ALA A 183 -9.17 -12.57 -23.64
C ALA A 183 -10.62 -12.91 -23.26
N ALA A 184 -11.02 -14.19 -23.44
CA ALA A 184 -12.34 -14.65 -23.04
C ALA A 184 -12.54 -14.59 -21.52
N LYS A 185 -11.49 -14.94 -20.74
CA LYS A 185 -11.53 -14.88 -19.27
C LYS A 185 -11.63 -13.45 -18.75
N LEU A 186 -10.85 -12.52 -19.29
CA LEU A 186 -10.98 -11.11 -18.96
C LEU A 186 -12.35 -10.55 -19.37
N LEU A 187 -12.86 -10.93 -20.56
CA LEU A 187 -14.21 -10.52 -20.99
C LEU A 187 -15.29 -11.01 -20.02
N ASP A 188 -15.23 -12.28 -19.59
CA ASP A 188 -16.19 -12.83 -18.61
C ASP A 188 -16.15 -12.04 -17.30
N TYR A 189 -14.96 -11.71 -16.80
CA TYR A 189 -14.80 -10.84 -15.63
C TYR A 189 -15.46 -9.47 -15.84
N LEU A 190 -15.18 -8.80 -16.94
CA LEU A 190 -15.71 -7.46 -17.23
C LEU A 190 -17.24 -7.44 -17.33
N LEU A 191 -17.82 -8.49 -17.87
CA LEU A 191 -19.29 -8.61 -18.06
C LEU A 191 -20.02 -9.09 -16.81
N THR A 192 -19.44 -10.04 -16.07
CA THR A 192 -20.14 -10.77 -15.01
C THR A 192 -19.67 -10.41 -13.63
N LYS A 193 -18.52 -9.71 -13.51
CA LYS A 193 -17.84 -9.43 -12.25
C LYS A 193 -17.51 -10.70 -11.45
N LYS A 194 -17.33 -11.83 -12.11
CA LYS A 194 -16.81 -13.04 -11.48
C LYS A 194 -15.43 -12.76 -10.91
N THR A 195 -15.18 -13.29 -9.73
CA THR A 195 -13.90 -13.13 -9.05
C THR A 195 -12.76 -13.70 -9.89
N MET A 196 -11.70 -12.92 -10.03
CA MET A 196 -10.41 -13.37 -10.53
C MET A 196 -9.45 -13.52 -9.36
N THR A 197 -8.50 -14.45 -9.48
CA THR A 197 -7.39 -14.45 -8.52
C THR A 197 -6.51 -13.23 -8.77
N TRP A 198 -5.67 -12.92 -7.81
CA TRP A 198 -4.74 -11.80 -7.92
C TRP A 198 -3.80 -11.97 -9.13
N GLU A 199 -3.26 -13.17 -9.29
CA GLU A 199 -2.37 -13.52 -10.40
C GLU A 199 -3.07 -13.33 -11.75
N GLN A 200 -4.33 -13.73 -11.83
CA GLN A 200 -5.15 -13.54 -13.02
C GLN A 200 -5.41 -12.06 -13.31
N ALA A 201 -5.75 -11.31 -12.28
CA ALA A 201 -5.97 -9.86 -12.41
C ALA A 201 -4.67 -9.15 -12.82
N TYR A 202 -3.54 -9.52 -12.23
CA TYR A 202 -2.24 -8.98 -12.63
C TYR A 202 -1.87 -9.34 -14.07
N ALA A 203 -2.09 -10.59 -14.48
CA ALA A 203 -1.85 -11.02 -15.86
C ALA A 203 -2.76 -10.33 -16.87
N ALA A 204 -3.97 -9.95 -16.44
CA ALA A 204 -4.97 -9.26 -17.25
C ALA A 204 -4.69 -7.76 -17.41
N ASP A 205 -4.04 -7.10 -16.43
CA ASP A 205 -3.63 -5.68 -16.48
C ASP A 205 -2.43 -5.50 -17.39
N ILE A 206 -2.67 -5.55 -18.70
CA ILE A 206 -1.60 -5.46 -19.71
C ILE A 206 -1.01 -4.06 -19.80
N GLN A 207 -1.83 -3.06 -19.60
CA GLN A 207 -1.40 -1.67 -19.67
C GLN A 207 -0.68 -1.19 -18.40
N SER A 208 -0.71 -1.98 -17.32
CA SER A 208 -0.07 -1.65 -16.05
C SER A 208 -0.61 -0.37 -15.40
N ASP A 209 -1.87 -0.07 -15.64
CA ASP A 209 -2.53 1.11 -15.08
C ASP A 209 -3.35 0.77 -13.81
N LEU A 210 -3.28 -0.51 -13.36
CA LEU A 210 -3.95 -1.07 -12.19
C LEU A 210 -5.49 -1.06 -12.31
N SER A 211 -5.99 -0.95 -13.53
CA SER A 211 -7.40 -1.06 -13.88
C SER A 211 -7.61 -2.23 -14.81
N LEU A 212 -8.69 -2.98 -14.62
CA LEU A 212 -9.11 -4.01 -15.56
C LEU A 212 -10.31 -3.48 -16.38
N ASP A 213 -10.07 -3.15 -17.63
CA ASP A 213 -11.10 -2.59 -18.49
C ASP A 213 -11.01 -3.05 -19.97
N SER A 214 -11.80 -2.40 -20.81
CA SER A 214 -11.84 -2.74 -22.23
C SER A 214 -10.55 -2.43 -23.00
N ARG A 215 -9.66 -1.61 -22.43
CA ARG A 215 -8.36 -1.29 -23.04
C ARG A 215 -7.45 -2.50 -22.96
N ASP A 216 -7.38 -3.16 -21.78
CA ASP A 216 -6.62 -4.40 -21.60
C ASP A 216 -7.14 -5.50 -22.51
N LEU A 217 -8.48 -5.66 -22.55
CA LEU A 217 -9.11 -6.62 -23.42
C LEU A 217 -8.78 -6.36 -24.91
N SER A 218 -8.68 -5.12 -25.31
CA SER A 218 -8.33 -4.74 -26.68
C SER A 218 -6.88 -5.12 -27.03
N VAL A 219 -5.96 -4.99 -26.06
CA VAL A 219 -4.56 -5.43 -26.25
C VAL A 219 -4.47 -6.93 -26.28
N LEU A 220 -5.14 -7.65 -25.35
CA LEU A 220 -5.18 -9.11 -25.30
C LEU A 220 -5.67 -9.71 -26.63
N LYS A 221 -6.72 -9.18 -27.21
CA LYS A 221 -7.26 -9.65 -28.49
C LYS A 221 -6.30 -9.50 -29.68
N ARG A 222 -5.27 -8.66 -29.56
CA ARG A 222 -4.27 -8.45 -30.62
C ARG A 222 -3.04 -9.34 -30.46
N GLN A 223 -2.86 -9.93 -29.29
CA GLN A 223 -1.80 -10.93 -29.05
C GLN A 223 -2.28 -12.25 -29.65
N LYS A 224 -1.76 -12.58 -30.85
CA LYS A 224 -2.01 -13.86 -31.56
C LYS A 224 -0.83 -14.78 -31.42
#